data_7321fd7f2a6cfc513a73cdb090c5a697
#
_entry.id   7321fd7f2a6cfc513a73cdb090c5a697
#
_cell.length_a   1.000
_cell.length_b   1.000
_cell.length_c   1.000
_cell.angle_alpha   90.00
_cell.angle_beta   90.00
_cell.angle_gamma   90.00
#
_symmetry.space_group_name_H-M   'P 1'
#
loop_
_entity.id
_entity.type
_entity.pdbx_description
1 polymer ?
#
loop_
_entity_poly.entity_id
_entity_poly.type
_entity_poly.pdbx_seq_one_letter_code
_entity_poly.pdbx_strand_id
1 'polypeptide(L)'
;MKEFMEKAKESNIKAFELKFGQGAKIRGGHLEGQKVNEKIASVRKVREGETINSPNRFSFISSAAEALYFIQDLQENGGKPVGMKIVIGQQKPLEDLLKAMKELNIYPDFITIDGSEGGSGATYKSMADSMGLPLIPALLTFIDTANHYGVRDKLKVFASGKLITPDKVAIALAIGADAVNSARGFMMASGCIMALQCNSGQCPSGVATTNPHYQKALDPYEKKWRVMNYVISMRYSLFSLAAAAGVKSPRHLTREHIVFKDEMGKVVPLSELFPSVIGK
;
A
#
# COMPACT_ATOMS: atom_id res chain seq x y z
N MET A 1 -22.42 -3.91 -8.44
CA MET A 1 -22.63 -2.50 -8.80
C MET A 1 -23.57 -1.77 -7.85
N LYS A 2 -24.84 -2.18 -7.61
CA LYS A 2 -25.81 -1.46 -6.74
C LYS A 2 -25.28 -1.13 -5.34
N GLU A 3 -24.74 -2.11 -4.61
CA GLU A 3 -24.15 -1.89 -3.27
C GLU A 3 -22.94 -0.91 -3.31
N PHE A 4 -22.16 -0.92 -4.39
CA PHE A 4 -21.05 0.02 -4.60
C PHE A 4 -21.57 1.45 -4.77
N MET A 5 -22.58 1.65 -5.61
CA MET A 5 -23.18 2.97 -5.83
C MET A 5 -23.80 3.55 -4.56
N GLU A 6 -24.44 2.71 -3.72
CA GLU A 6 -24.95 3.14 -2.42
C GLU A 6 -23.84 3.57 -1.49
N LYS A 7 -22.74 2.80 -1.41
CA LYS A 7 -21.54 3.17 -0.66
C LYS A 7 -20.88 4.45 -1.19
N ALA A 8 -20.87 4.65 -2.49
CA ALA A 8 -20.30 5.85 -3.10
C ALA A 8 -21.05 7.15 -2.69
N LYS A 9 -22.32 7.07 -2.29
CA LYS A 9 -23.09 8.21 -1.78
C LYS A 9 -22.71 8.64 -0.36
N GLU A 10 -22.06 7.76 0.42
CA GLU A 10 -21.65 8.09 1.78
C GLU A 10 -20.62 9.22 1.78
N SER A 11 -20.86 10.29 2.55
CA SER A 11 -20.02 11.50 2.57
C SER A 11 -18.62 11.28 3.17
N ASN A 12 -18.47 10.29 4.04
CA ASN A 12 -17.20 9.89 4.66
C ASN A 12 -16.31 9.07 3.71
N ILE A 13 -16.85 8.45 2.67
CA ILE A 13 -16.07 7.75 1.64
C ILE A 13 -15.59 8.75 0.60
N LYS A 14 -14.27 8.86 0.42
CA LYS A 14 -13.63 9.83 -0.47
C LYS A 14 -13.06 9.20 -1.74
N ALA A 15 -12.72 7.93 -1.69
CA ALA A 15 -12.15 7.17 -2.82
C ALA A 15 -12.35 5.68 -2.59
N PHE A 16 -12.19 4.90 -3.65
CA PHE A 16 -12.17 3.44 -3.61
C PHE A 16 -10.82 2.92 -4.11
N GLU A 17 -10.36 1.81 -3.56
CA GLU A 17 -9.15 1.14 -4.03
C GLU A 17 -9.45 -0.33 -4.32
N LEU A 18 -9.31 -0.75 -5.56
CA LEU A 18 -9.35 -2.16 -5.95
C LEU A 18 -8.05 -2.85 -5.57
N LYS A 19 -8.14 -3.85 -4.73
CA LYS A 19 -6.98 -4.59 -4.27
C LYS A 19 -6.74 -5.82 -5.12
N PHE A 20 -5.85 -5.71 -6.11
CA PHE A 20 -5.39 -6.84 -6.91
C PHE A 20 -4.35 -7.68 -6.18
N GLY A 21 -3.56 -7.05 -5.31
CA GLY A 21 -2.55 -7.72 -4.50
C GLY A 21 -2.26 -7.00 -3.19
N GLN A 22 -1.50 -7.67 -2.34
CA GLN A 22 -0.91 -7.10 -1.13
C GLN A 22 0.49 -7.71 -0.98
N GLY A 23 1.51 -6.88 -0.78
CA GLY A 23 2.91 -7.30 -0.82
C GLY A 23 3.25 -8.47 0.09
N ALA A 24 2.75 -8.45 1.33
CA ALA A 24 2.95 -9.55 2.27
C ALA A 24 2.21 -10.84 1.91
N LYS A 25 1.29 -10.80 0.97
CA LYS A 25 0.49 -11.95 0.51
C LYS A 25 -0.02 -11.71 -0.89
N ILE A 26 0.72 -12.08 -1.91
CA ILE A 26 0.28 -11.95 -3.30
C ILE A 26 -0.92 -12.87 -3.60
N ARG A 27 -1.01 -13.96 -2.87
CA ARG A 27 -2.13 -14.88 -2.90
C ARG A 27 -3.29 -14.39 -2.04
N GLY A 28 -4.50 -14.91 -2.26
CA GLY A 28 -5.70 -14.64 -1.47
C GLY A 28 -5.50 -14.76 0.03
N GLY A 29 -6.26 -13.99 0.80
CA GLY A 29 -6.16 -13.96 2.25
C GLY A 29 -6.69 -15.23 2.89
N HIS A 30 -6.16 -15.55 4.07
CA HIS A 30 -6.62 -16.59 4.96
C HIS A 30 -6.98 -15.98 6.32
N LEU A 31 -8.21 -16.16 6.76
CA LEU A 31 -8.67 -15.70 8.08
C LEU A 31 -9.24 -16.88 8.85
N GLU A 32 -8.58 -17.24 9.94
CA GLU A 32 -8.98 -18.32 10.82
C GLU A 32 -10.39 -18.11 11.38
N GLY A 33 -11.21 -19.18 11.43
CA GLY A 33 -12.60 -19.13 11.89
C GLY A 33 -12.75 -18.56 13.30
N GLN A 34 -11.82 -18.85 14.20
CA GLN A 34 -11.81 -18.28 15.57
C GLN A 34 -11.79 -16.75 15.64
N LYS A 35 -11.43 -16.07 14.54
CA LYS A 35 -11.45 -14.60 14.42
C LYS A 35 -12.73 -14.09 13.76
N VAL A 36 -13.55 -14.97 13.20
CA VAL A 36 -14.77 -14.63 12.49
C VAL A 36 -15.93 -14.57 13.47
N ASN A 37 -16.10 -13.40 14.08
CA ASN A 37 -17.25 -13.11 14.94
C ASN A 37 -18.46 -12.69 14.08
N GLU A 38 -19.63 -12.50 14.71
CA GLU A 38 -20.90 -12.12 14.08
C GLU A 38 -20.73 -10.93 13.11
N LYS A 39 -20.02 -9.88 13.53
CA LYS A 39 -19.79 -8.67 12.74
C LYS A 39 -18.96 -8.98 11.46
N ILE A 40 -17.92 -9.78 11.58
CA ILE A 40 -17.10 -10.18 10.43
C ILE A 40 -17.90 -11.10 9.52
N ALA A 41 -18.62 -12.05 10.09
CA ALA A 41 -19.48 -13.00 9.38
C ALA A 41 -20.53 -12.27 8.53
N SER A 42 -21.22 -11.28 9.10
CA SER A 42 -22.20 -10.43 8.43
C SER A 42 -21.59 -9.68 7.24
N VAL A 43 -20.44 -9.02 7.42
CA VAL A 43 -19.75 -8.27 6.35
C VAL A 43 -19.24 -9.19 5.25
N ARG A 44 -18.75 -10.37 5.61
CA ARG A 44 -18.18 -11.35 4.67
C ARG A 44 -19.21 -12.29 4.05
N LYS A 45 -20.45 -12.26 4.52
CA LYS A 45 -21.56 -13.14 4.06
C LYS A 45 -21.21 -14.63 4.22
N VAL A 46 -20.64 -14.98 5.38
CA VAL A 46 -20.27 -16.34 5.79
C VAL A 46 -20.87 -16.64 7.18
N ARG A 47 -20.73 -17.88 7.67
CA ARG A 47 -21.15 -18.24 9.02
C ARG A 47 -20.13 -17.79 10.05
N GLU A 48 -20.59 -17.45 11.25
CA GLU A 48 -19.70 -17.22 12.39
C GLU A 48 -18.84 -18.46 12.65
N GLY A 49 -17.55 -18.25 12.95
CA GLY A 49 -16.60 -19.33 13.18
C GLY A 49 -16.09 -20.02 11.89
N GLU A 50 -16.59 -19.62 10.73
CA GLU A 50 -16.15 -20.20 9.46
C GLU A 50 -14.83 -19.57 8.97
N THR A 51 -13.83 -20.41 8.68
CA THR A 51 -12.55 -19.95 8.10
C THR A 51 -12.75 -19.39 6.69
N ILE A 52 -12.25 -18.18 6.46
CA ILE A 52 -12.42 -17.48 5.18
C ILE A 52 -11.13 -17.55 4.36
N ASN A 53 -11.25 -18.17 3.16
CA ASN A 53 -10.21 -18.17 2.16
C ASN A 53 -10.63 -17.25 1.00
N SER A 54 -9.95 -16.12 0.87
CA SER A 54 -10.21 -15.19 -0.23
C SER A 54 -9.64 -15.75 -1.54
N PRO A 55 -10.30 -15.52 -2.69
CA PRO A 55 -9.79 -15.95 -3.99
C PRO A 55 -8.46 -15.25 -4.32
N ASN A 56 -7.66 -15.88 -5.19
CA ASN A 56 -6.35 -15.36 -5.59
C ASN A 56 -6.44 -14.19 -6.58
N ARG A 57 -7.57 -14.06 -7.25
CA ARG A 57 -7.83 -13.06 -8.29
C ARG A 57 -9.33 -12.80 -8.40
N PHE A 58 -9.71 -11.74 -9.06
CA PHE A 58 -11.08 -11.53 -9.51
C PHE A 58 -11.41 -12.55 -10.59
N SER A 59 -12.49 -13.31 -10.44
CA SER A 59 -12.87 -14.38 -11.37
C SER A 59 -13.30 -13.86 -12.75
N PHE A 60 -13.70 -12.59 -12.81
CA PHE A 60 -14.20 -11.92 -14.02
C PHE A 60 -13.16 -10.97 -14.66
N ILE A 61 -11.93 -10.97 -14.16
CA ILE A 61 -10.81 -10.19 -14.73
C ILE A 61 -9.70 -11.16 -15.13
N SER A 62 -9.44 -11.25 -16.43
CA SER A 62 -8.41 -12.13 -17.01
C SER A 62 -7.30 -11.36 -17.72
N SER A 63 -7.50 -10.06 -17.99
CA SER A 63 -6.55 -9.21 -18.71
C SER A 63 -6.40 -7.83 -18.06
N ALA A 64 -5.34 -7.12 -18.42
CA ALA A 64 -5.13 -5.74 -18.03
C ALA A 64 -6.26 -4.82 -18.55
N ALA A 65 -6.73 -5.04 -19.76
CA ALA A 65 -7.82 -4.28 -20.35
C ALA A 65 -9.12 -4.43 -19.57
N GLU A 66 -9.51 -5.66 -19.19
CA GLU A 66 -10.70 -5.91 -18.38
C GLU A 66 -10.60 -5.26 -16.99
N ALA A 67 -9.41 -5.25 -16.39
CA ALA A 67 -9.19 -4.54 -15.13
C ALA A 67 -9.42 -3.04 -15.28
N LEU A 68 -8.93 -2.44 -16.37
CA LEU A 68 -9.10 -1.01 -16.66
C LEU A 68 -10.54 -0.64 -16.99
N TYR A 69 -11.25 -1.43 -17.80
CA TYR A 69 -12.67 -1.23 -18.05
C TYR A 69 -13.50 -1.32 -16.77
N PHE A 70 -13.17 -2.25 -15.89
CA PHE A 70 -13.86 -2.35 -14.59
C PHE A 70 -13.59 -1.14 -13.70
N ILE A 71 -12.36 -0.59 -13.71
CA ILE A 71 -12.03 0.65 -12.99
C ILE A 71 -12.84 1.82 -13.54
N GLN A 72 -12.88 1.96 -14.87
CA GLN A 72 -13.66 3.01 -15.55
C GLN A 72 -15.15 2.92 -15.19
N ASP A 73 -15.74 1.73 -15.25
CA ASP A 73 -17.13 1.48 -14.86
C ASP A 73 -17.41 1.92 -13.40
N LEU A 74 -16.47 1.67 -12.48
CA LEU A 74 -16.58 2.13 -11.10
C LEU A 74 -16.42 3.66 -10.96
N GLN A 75 -15.54 4.29 -11.73
CA GLN A 75 -15.36 5.75 -11.74
C GLN A 75 -16.63 6.44 -12.23
N GLU A 76 -17.20 5.98 -13.36
CA GLU A 76 -18.40 6.53 -13.97
C GLU A 76 -19.64 6.37 -13.09
N ASN A 77 -19.84 5.18 -12.52
CA ASN A 77 -21.02 4.89 -11.69
C ASN A 77 -20.89 5.39 -10.25
N GLY A 78 -19.69 5.51 -9.72
CA GLY A 78 -19.45 5.93 -8.33
C GLY A 78 -19.29 7.43 -8.16
N GLY A 79 -18.86 8.15 -9.20
CA GLY A 79 -18.56 9.58 -9.14
C GLY A 79 -17.48 9.95 -8.12
N LYS A 80 -16.60 9.00 -7.78
CA LYS A 80 -15.48 9.17 -6.83
C LYS A 80 -14.21 8.57 -7.40
N PRO A 81 -13.04 9.05 -6.97
CA PRO A 81 -11.77 8.47 -7.40
C PRO A 81 -11.69 6.98 -7.12
N VAL A 82 -11.23 6.22 -8.12
CA VAL A 82 -11.02 4.78 -8.02
C VAL A 82 -9.55 4.48 -8.35
N GLY A 83 -8.85 3.95 -7.38
CA GLY A 83 -7.48 3.50 -7.53
C GLY A 83 -7.35 1.99 -7.56
N MET A 84 -6.13 1.53 -7.79
CA MET A 84 -5.76 0.12 -7.69
C MET A 84 -4.53 -0.08 -6.84
N LYS A 85 -4.48 -1.21 -6.11
CA LYS A 85 -3.29 -1.64 -5.40
C LYS A 85 -2.72 -2.90 -6.03
N ILE A 86 -1.44 -2.85 -6.38
CA ILE A 86 -0.72 -3.94 -7.02
C ILE A 86 0.56 -4.30 -6.26
N VAL A 87 1.04 -5.50 -6.54
CA VAL A 87 2.35 -5.99 -6.12
C VAL A 87 3.14 -6.29 -7.38
N ILE A 88 4.39 -5.86 -7.42
CA ILE A 88 5.27 -6.10 -8.54
C ILE A 88 6.14 -7.31 -8.22
N GLY A 89 6.10 -8.31 -9.07
CA GLY A 89 6.97 -9.48 -9.03
C GLY A 89 7.75 -9.60 -10.34
N GLN A 90 7.03 -9.77 -11.43
CA GLN A 90 7.60 -9.84 -12.78
C GLN A 90 7.34 -8.52 -13.54
N GLN A 91 8.27 -8.17 -14.43
CA GLN A 91 8.18 -6.94 -15.22
C GLN A 91 7.07 -7.02 -16.28
N LYS A 92 6.94 -8.15 -16.98
CA LYS A 92 6.01 -8.31 -18.10
C LYS A 92 4.54 -7.96 -17.79
N PRO A 93 3.93 -8.44 -16.67
CA PRO A 93 2.57 -8.03 -16.31
C PRO A 93 2.43 -6.54 -16.02
N LEU A 94 3.47 -5.88 -15.51
CA LEU A 94 3.49 -4.44 -15.31
C LEU A 94 3.49 -3.70 -16.64
N GLU A 95 4.35 -4.12 -17.59
CA GLU A 95 4.41 -3.55 -18.94
C GLU A 95 3.07 -3.70 -19.65
N ASP A 96 2.43 -4.88 -19.57
CA ASP A 96 1.13 -5.13 -20.19
C ASP A 96 0.04 -4.21 -19.60
N LEU A 97 0.08 -3.95 -18.30
CA LEU A 97 -0.85 -3.02 -17.64
C LEU A 97 -0.64 -1.58 -18.12
N LEU A 98 0.61 -1.09 -18.11
CA LEU A 98 0.91 0.30 -18.49
C LEU A 98 0.71 0.54 -19.98
N LYS A 99 1.00 -0.45 -20.82
CA LYS A 99 0.71 -0.43 -22.25
C LYS A 99 -0.80 -0.37 -22.50
N ALA A 100 -1.59 -1.19 -21.82
CA ALA A 100 -3.04 -1.15 -21.92
C ALA A 100 -3.62 0.22 -21.47
N MET A 101 -3.10 0.81 -20.38
CA MET A 101 -3.48 2.16 -19.96
C MET A 101 -3.28 3.20 -21.08
N LYS A 102 -2.11 3.14 -21.73
CA LYS A 102 -1.79 4.06 -22.83
C LYS A 102 -2.69 3.83 -24.04
N GLU A 103 -2.85 2.58 -24.48
CA GLU A 103 -3.61 2.22 -25.68
C GLU A 103 -5.11 2.51 -25.54
N LEU A 104 -5.68 2.22 -24.37
CA LEU A 104 -7.09 2.45 -24.07
C LEU A 104 -7.39 3.88 -23.61
N ASN A 105 -6.36 4.63 -23.21
CA ASN A 105 -6.49 5.93 -22.56
C ASN A 105 -7.37 5.88 -21.31
N ILE A 106 -7.30 4.77 -20.55
CA ILE A 106 -8.02 4.54 -19.29
C ILE A 106 -7.00 4.46 -18.16
N TYR A 107 -7.20 5.25 -17.12
CA TYR A 107 -6.29 5.35 -16.00
C TYR A 107 -7.03 5.25 -14.66
N PRO A 108 -6.52 4.49 -13.67
CA PRO A 108 -6.96 4.65 -12.30
C PRO A 108 -6.56 6.04 -11.80
N ASP A 109 -7.35 6.64 -10.90
CA ASP A 109 -7.03 7.95 -10.33
C ASP A 109 -5.74 7.90 -9.49
N PHE A 110 -5.47 6.76 -8.88
CA PHE A 110 -4.21 6.49 -8.18
C PHE A 110 -3.85 5.01 -8.24
N ILE A 111 -2.56 4.74 -8.05
CA ILE A 111 -2.04 3.38 -7.97
C ILE A 111 -1.15 3.22 -6.74
N THR A 112 -1.45 2.21 -5.92
CA THR A 112 -0.64 1.88 -4.75
C THR A 112 0.31 0.74 -5.09
N ILE A 113 1.60 0.98 -5.00
CA ILE A 113 2.66 -0.02 -5.11
C ILE A 113 2.95 -0.55 -3.71
N ASP A 114 2.63 -1.82 -3.47
CA ASP A 114 2.75 -2.46 -2.15
C ASP A 114 3.93 -3.44 -2.13
N GLY A 115 4.96 -3.11 -1.36
CA GLY A 115 6.17 -3.93 -1.23
C GLY A 115 5.94 -5.20 -0.40
N SER A 116 6.77 -6.22 -0.63
CA SER A 116 6.67 -7.54 0.03
C SER A 116 6.82 -7.49 1.55
N GLU A 117 7.50 -6.47 2.07
CA GLU A 117 7.78 -6.30 3.50
C GLU A 117 6.60 -5.82 4.35
N GLY A 118 5.40 -5.74 3.78
CA GLY A 118 4.23 -5.14 4.45
C GLY A 118 3.75 -5.84 5.70
N GLY A 119 3.77 -7.16 5.73
CA GLY A 119 3.21 -7.98 6.81
C GLY A 119 1.68 -8.12 6.76
N SER A 120 1.15 -9.24 7.20
CA SER A 120 -0.28 -9.49 7.26
C SER A 120 -0.65 -10.51 8.36
N GLY A 121 -1.72 -10.18 9.12
CA GLY A 121 -2.35 -11.11 10.06
C GLY A 121 -3.38 -12.06 9.39
N ALA A 122 -3.52 -12.01 8.07
CA ALA A 122 -4.49 -12.79 7.30
C ALA A 122 -3.83 -13.50 6.12
N THR A 123 -2.70 -14.19 6.37
CA THR A 123 -1.98 -15.01 5.40
C THR A 123 -1.31 -16.19 6.07
N TYR A 124 -0.93 -17.19 5.29
CA TYR A 124 -0.09 -18.26 5.76
C TYR A 124 1.31 -17.74 6.11
N LYS A 125 1.87 -18.18 7.24
CA LYS A 125 3.20 -17.72 7.71
C LYS A 125 4.31 -17.98 6.69
N SER A 126 4.25 -19.11 5.99
CA SER A 126 5.21 -19.50 4.95
C SER A 126 5.20 -18.60 3.71
N MET A 127 4.15 -17.79 3.53
CA MET A 127 3.99 -16.89 2.39
C MET A 127 4.14 -15.42 2.78
N ALA A 128 4.23 -15.13 4.08
CA ALA A 128 4.38 -13.76 4.56
C ALA A 128 5.78 -13.22 4.22
N ASP A 129 5.82 -12.00 3.70
CA ASP A 129 7.05 -11.26 3.39
C ASP A 129 8.02 -11.97 2.40
N SER A 130 7.55 -13.00 1.66
CA SER A 130 8.42 -13.80 0.77
C SER A 130 8.04 -13.72 -0.70
N MET A 131 6.98 -12.99 -1.03
CA MET A 131 6.46 -12.93 -2.40
C MET A 131 6.48 -11.48 -2.89
N GLY A 132 6.79 -11.29 -4.18
CA GLY A 132 6.93 -9.96 -4.78
C GLY A 132 8.25 -9.27 -4.46
N LEU A 133 8.46 -8.11 -5.05
CA LEU A 133 9.63 -7.27 -4.78
C LEU A 133 9.45 -6.45 -3.49
N PRO A 134 10.53 -6.20 -2.75
CA PRO A 134 10.55 -5.16 -1.73
C PRO A 134 10.16 -3.79 -2.32
N LEU A 135 9.68 -2.87 -1.48
CA LEU A 135 9.11 -1.61 -1.95
C LEU A 135 10.06 -0.80 -2.85
N ILE A 136 11.33 -0.64 -2.46
CA ILE A 136 12.26 0.21 -3.21
C ILE A 136 12.46 -0.28 -4.64
N PRO A 137 12.86 -1.54 -4.89
CA PRO A 137 12.96 -2.04 -6.27
C PRO A 137 11.60 -2.08 -6.99
N ALA A 138 10.50 -2.38 -6.29
CA ALA A 138 9.17 -2.33 -6.90
C ALA A 138 8.80 -0.92 -7.37
N LEU A 139 9.04 0.09 -6.54
CA LEU A 139 8.73 1.48 -6.86
C LEU A 139 9.62 2.01 -8.00
N LEU A 140 10.93 1.71 -7.97
CA LEU A 140 11.85 2.05 -9.07
C LEU A 140 11.37 1.44 -10.39
N THR A 141 11.10 0.13 -10.40
CA THR A 141 10.60 -0.57 -11.59
C THR A 141 9.31 0.06 -12.11
N PHE A 142 8.36 0.36 -11.20
CA PHE A 142 7.09 0.99 -11.60
C PHE A 142 7.30 2.38 -12.22
N ILE A 143 8.02 3.27 -11.52
CA ILE A 143 8.22 4.66 -11.96
C ILE A 143 8.94 4.70 -13.31
N ASP A 144 10.00 3.90 -13.48
CA ASP A 144 10.78 3.88 -14.71
C ASP A 144 9.98 3.30 -15.87
N THR A 145 9.22 2.23 -15.65
CA THR A 145 8.35 1.66 -16.68
C THR A 145 7.20 2.62 -17.02
N ALA A 146 6.60 3.29 -16.04
CA ALA A 146 5.53 4.26 -16.29
C ALA A 146 6.03 5.50 -17.06
N ASN A 147 7.26 5.95 -16.80
CA ASN A 147 7.92 6.99 -17.59
C ASN A 147 8.21 6.52 -19.03
N HIS A 148 8.72 5.30 -19.18
CA HIS A 148 9.00 4.73 -20.51
C HIS A 148 7.75 4.68 -21.40
N TYR A 149 6.60 4.30 -20.84
CA TYR A 149 5.32 4.30 -21.57
C TYR A 149 4.66 5.68 -21.67
N GLY A 150 5.18 6.72 -20.98
CA GLY A 150 4.63 8.07 -20.95
C GLY A 150 3.31 8.20 -20.22
N VAL A 151 3.06 7.32 -19.24
CA VAL A 151 1.81 7.32 -18.44
C VAL A 151 1.99 7.82 -17.00
N ARG A 152 3.24 8.08 -16.55
CA ARG A 152 3.53 8.49 -15.17
C ARG A 152 2.74 9.73 -14.73
N ASP A 153 2.63 10.74 -15.57
CA ASP A 153 1.95 12.00 -15.26
C ASP A 153 0.43 11.88 -15.17
N LYS A 154 -0.14 10.79 -15.68
CA LYS A 154 -1.58 10.49 -15.59
C LYS A 154 -1.96 9.83 -14.27
N LEU A 155 -1.00 9.39 -13.45
CA LEU A 155 -1.20 8.59 -12.27
C LEU A 155 -0.76 9.34 -11.00
N LYS A 156 -1.51 9.17 -9.91
CA LYS A 156 -1.01 9.42 -8.57
C LYS A 156 -0.46 8.12 -7.99
N VAL A 157 0.81 8.10 -7.63
CA VAL A 157 1.51 6.91 -7.14
C VAL A 157 1.65 6.94 -5.63
N PHE A 158 1.08 5.93 -4.96
CA PHE A 158 1.21 5.74 -3.53
C PHE A 158 2.17 4.59 -3.26
N ALA A 159 3.12 4.80 -2.34
CA ALA A 159 4.06 3.78 -1.91
C ALA A 159 3.62 3.18 -0.57
N SER A 160 3.68 1.86 -0.46
CA SER A 160 3.31 1.09 0.73
C SER A 160 4.33 -0.03 0.98
N GLY A 161 4.94 -0.07 2.18
CA GLY A 161 5.92 -1.10 2.55
C GLY A 161 6.82 -0.65 3.69
N LYS A 162 6.42 -0.88 4.95
CA LYS A 162 7.19 -0.52 6.18
C LYS A 162 7.76 0.92 6.19
N LEU A 163 7.02 1.87 5.60
CA LEU A 163 7.36 3.30 5.65
C LEU A 163 7.04 3.87 7.03
N ILE A 164 7.87 3.56 8.02
CA ILE A 164 7.65 3.84 9.44
C ILE A 164 8.39 5.10 9.88
N THR A 165 9.51 5.38 9.25
CA THR A 165 10.45 6.45 9.62
C THR A 165 10.56 7.50 8.51
N PRO A 166 10.90 8.77 8.83
CA PRO A 166 10.93 9.85 7.85
C PRO A 166 11.96 9.66 6.74
N ASP A 167 13.10 9.00 7.00
CA ASP A 167 14.10 8.65 6.00
C ASP A 167 13.54 7.73 4.92
N LYS A 168 12.81 6.66 5.32
CA LYS A 168 12.17 5.73 4.37
C LYS A 168 11.08 6.42 3.54
N VAL A 169 10.34 7.34 4.17
CA VAL A 169 9.35 8.16 3.46
C VAL A 169 10.05 9.08 2.46
N ALA A 170 11.14 9.75 2.86
CA ALA A 170 11.93 10.61 1.98
C ALA A 170 12.46 9.86 0.76
N ILE A 171 12.99 8.64 0.95
CA ILE A 171 13.45 7.78 -0.15
C ILE A 171 12.31 7.44 -1.11
N ALA A 172 11.14 7.04 -0.61
CA ALA A 172 10.00 6.73 -1.47
C ALA A 172 9.53 7.95 -2.29
N LEU A 173 9.48 9.14 -1.69
CA LEU A 173 9.16 10.38 -2.39
C LEU A 173 10.23 10.73 -3.43
N ALA A 174 11.51 10.60 -3.08
CA ALA A 174 12.62 10.87 -3.99
C ALA A 174 12.66 9.95 -5.22
N ILE A 175 12.20 8.71 -5.09
CA ILE A 175 12.04 7.78 -6.23
C ILE A 175 10.91 8.23 -7.15
N GLY A 176 9.88 8.88 -6.61
CA GLY A 176 8.78 9.41 -7.39
C GLY A 176 7.38 9.03 -6.89
N ALA A 177 7.22 8.61 -5.65
CA ALA A 177 5.88 8.48 -5.05
C ALA A 177 5.26 9.86 -4.79
N ASP A 178 3.96 10.01 -5.03
CA ASP A 178 3.20 11.22 -4.70
C ASP A 178 2.74 11.24 -3.24
N ALA A 179 2.53 10.05 -2.66
CA ALA A 179 2.13 9.87 -1.27
C ALA A 179 2.57 8.50 -0.74
N VAL A 180 2.43 8.29 0.58
CA VAL A 180 2.85 7.05 1.24
C VAL A 180 1.78 6.51 2.18
N ASN A 181 1.72 5.19 2.32
CA ASN A 181 0.90 4.48 3.29
C ASN A 181 1.78 3.92 4.41
N SER A 182 1.47 4.20 5.66
CA SER A 182 2.24 3.76 6.83
C SER A 182 1.38 2.99 7.82
N ALA A 183 0.94 1.76 7.48
CA ALA A 183 0.12 0.96 8.39
C ALA A 183 0.84 0.60 9.68
N ARG A 184 2.07 0.07 9.60
CA ARG A 184 2.82 -0.42 10.77
C ARG A 184 3.23 0.73 11.71
N GLY A 185 3.58 1.90 11.19
CA GLY A 185 3.86 3.07 12.00
C GLY A 185 2.67 3.48 12.87
N PHE A 186 1.48 3.52 12.29
CA PHE A 186 0.25 3.80 13.03
C PHE A 186 -0.12 2.69 14.01
N MET A 187 0.09 1.42 13.67
CA MET A 187 -0.10 0.30 14.61
C MET A 187 0.82 0.44 15.84
N MET A 188 2.10 0.75 15.63
CA MET A 188 3.07 0.96 16.72
C MET A 188 2.69 2.19 17.56
N ALA A 189 2.30 3.29 16.96
CA ALA A 189 1.80 4.46 17.67
C ALA A 189 0.56 4.13 18.50
N SER A 190 -0.32 3.26 18.01
CA SER A 190 -1.50 2.77 18.75
C SER A 190 -1.17 1.77 19.88
N GLY A 191 0.08 1.31 20.01
CA GLY A 191 0.52 0.42 21.06
C GLY A 191 0.89 -1.01 20.63
N CYS A 192 1.07 -1.27 19.33
CA CYS A 192 1.58 -2.55 18.86
C CYS A 192 3.01 -2.78 19.38
N ILE A 193 3.23 -3.88 20.08
CA ILE A 193 4.53 -4.30 20.62
C ILE A 193 5.25 -5.34 19.76
N MET A 194 4.75 -5.57 18.54
CA MET A 194 5.32 -6.56 17.60
C MET A 194 5.33 -8.01 18.14
N ALA A 195 4.33 -8.37 18.93
CA ALA A 195 4.20 -9.73 19.52
C ALA A 195 3.94 -10.83 18.46
N LEU A 196 3.66 -10.44 17.20
CA LEU A 196 3.42 -11.35 16.06
C LEU A 196 2.27 -12.36 16.27
N GLN A 197 1.30 -12.01 17.12
CA GLN A 197 0.10 -12.81 17.40
C GLN A 197 -1.14 -12.35 16.62
N CYS A 198 -0.93 -11.57 15.55
CA CYS A 198 -2.04 -11.00 14.77
C CYS A 198 -2.87 -12.08 14.06
N ASN A 199 -2.24 -13.17 13.63
CA ASN A 199 -2.92 -14.27 12.96
C ASN A 199 -3.82 -15.10 13.89
N SER A 200 -3.44 -15.24 15.17
CA SER A 200 -4.21 -16.02 16.16
C SER A 200 -5.32 -15.21 16.83
N GLY A 201 -5.32 -13.87 16.70
CA GLY A 201 -6.26 -13.00 17.42
C GLY A 201 -5.90 -12.78 18.91
N GLN A 202 -4.77 -13.28 19.38
CA GLN A 202 -4.29 -13.16 20.76
C GLN A 202 -3.33 -11.97 20.92
N CYS A 203 -3.66 -10.84 20.32
CA CYS A 203 -2.85 -9.64 20.43
C CYS A 203 -2.90 -9.07 21.86
N PRO A 204 -1.78 -9.07 22.61
CA PRO A 204 -1.80 -8.66 24.03
C PRO A 204 -2.03 -7.15 24.21
N SER A 205 -1.76 -6.34 23.18
CA SER A 205 -1.98 -4.89 23.20
C SER A 205 -3.33 -4.45 22.63
N GLY A 206 -4.20 -5.38 22.25
CA GLY A 206 -5.53 -5.09 21.74
C GLY A 206 -5.62 -4.56 20.31
N VAL A 207 -4.50 -4.23 19.67
CA VAL A 207 -4.46 -3.54 18.36
C VAL A 207 -4.98 -4.43 17.21
N ALA A 208 -4.73 -5.75 17.27
CA ALA A 208 -5.07 -6.68 16.20
C ALA A 208 -5.82 -7.91 16.71
N THR A 209 -6.91 -7.70 17.42
CA THR A 209 -7.76 -8.76 17.96
C THR A 209 -9.23 -8.38 17.87
N THR A 210 -10.10 -9.37 17.83
CA THR A 210 -11.56 -9.23 17.98
C THR A 210 -12.03 -9.63 19.38
N ASN A 211 -11.12 -10.13 20.26
CA ASN A 211 -11.45 -10.53 21.61
C ASN A 211 -11.65 -9.29 22.51
N PRO A 212 -12.85 -9.08 23.09
CA PRO A 212 -13.14 -7.92 23.92
C PRO A 212 -12.23 -7.78 25.15
N HIS A 213 -11.73 -8.90 25.70
CA HIS A 213 -10.82 -8.87 26.84
C HIS A 213 -9.50 -8.17 26.48
N TYR A 214 -8.89 -8.52 25.34
CA TYR A 214 -7.66 -7.89 24.88
C TYR A 214 -7.90 -6.47 24.35
N GLN A 215 -9.06 -6.19 23.75
CA GLN A 215 -9.39 -4.85 23.23
C GLN A 215 -9.43 -3.77 24.31
N LYS A 216 -9.62 -4.12 25.57
CA LYS A 216 -9.55 -3.18 26.70
C LYS A 216 -8.20 -2.47 26.81
N ALA A 217 -7.12 -3.06 26.31
CA ALA A 217 -5.80 -2.44 26.26
C ALA A 217 -5.68 -1.31 25.22
N LEU A 218 -6.63 -1.21 24.28
CA LEU A 218 -6.66 -0.18 23.24
C LEU A 218 -7.63 0.93 23.65
N ASP A 219 -7.17 1.85 24.51
CA ASP A 219 -7.94 3.03 24.88
C ASP A 219 -7.84 4.11 23.80
N PRO A 220 -8.95 4.44 23.08
CA PRO A 220 -8.93 5.45 22.03
C PRO A 220 -8.60 6.86 22.53
N TYR A 221 -8.95 7.20 23.77
CA TYR A 221 -8.71 8.53 24.36
C TYR A 221 -7.23 8.79 24.60
N GLU A 222 -6.46 7.77 24.97
CA GLU A 222 -5.01 7.84 25.12
C GLU A 222 -4.31 7.69 23.75
N LYS A 223 -4.71 6.68 22.97
CA LYS A 223 -4.00 6.30 21.74
C LYS A 223 -4.09 7.35 20.64
N LYS A 224 -5.19 8.13 20.57
CA LYS A 224 -5.30 9.23 19.60
C LYS A 224 -4.14 10.24 19.71
N TRP A 225 -3.70 10.57 20.93
CA TRP A 225 -2.61 11.51 21.13
C TRP A 225 -1.26 10.93 20.69
N ARG A 226 -1.03 9.64 20.93
CA ARG A 226 0.17 8.96 20.45
C ARG A 226 0.23 8.94 18.93
N VAL A 227 -0.90 8.64 18.27
CA VAL A 227 -1.01 8.66 16.81
C VAL A 227 -0.79 10.08 16.28
N MET A 228 -1.39 11.09 16.90
CA MET A 228 -1.18 12.49 16.53
C MET A 228 0.28 12.88 16.64
N ASN A 229 0.93 12.57 17.77
CA ASN A 229 2.36 12.88 17.96
C ASN A 229 3.25 12.17 16.94
N TYR A 230 2.94 10.92 16.56
CA TYR A 230 3.65 10.21 15.51
C TYR A 230 3.56 10.95 14.17
N VAL A 231 2.36 11.42 13.79
CA VAL A 231 2.16 12.17 12.54
C VAL A 231 2.90 13.49 12.56
N ILE A 232 2.82 14.25 13.67
CA ILE A 232 3.51 15.53 13.83
C ILE A 232 5.02 15.34 13.75
N SER A 233 5.58 14.38 14.48
CA SER A 233 7.02 14.09 14.50
C SER A 233 7.51 13.61 13.13
N MET A 234 6.76 12.71 12.48
CA MET A 234 7.04 12.24 11.13
C MET A 234 7.14 13.42 10.17
N ARG A 235 6.12 14.27 10.18
CA ARG A 235 6.05 15.44 9.31
C ARG A 235 7.19 16.42 9.57
N TYR A 236 7.44 16.78 10.83
CA TYR A 236 8.52 17.67 11.22
C TYR A 236 9.89 17.13 10.72
N SER A 237 10.20 15.88 11.01
CA SER A 237 11.46 15.27 10.60
C SER A 237 11.60 15.15 9.09
N LEU A 238 10.51 14.87 8.37
CA LEU A 238 10.52 14.80 6.91
C LEU A 238 10.82 16.16 6.27
N PHE A 239 10.26 17.25 6.80
CA PHE A 239 10.58 18.60 6.33
C PHE A 239 12.01 19.03 6.72
N SER A 240 12.52 18.57 7.88
CA SER A 240 13.90 18.80 8.28
C SER A 240 14.89 18.09 7.34
N LEU A 241 14.58 16.85 6.92
CA LEU A 241 15.37 16.14 5.91
C LEU A 241 15.36 16.87 4.56
N ALA A 242 14.21 17.37 4.12
CA ALA A 242 14.11 18.15 2.88
C ALA A 242 14.94 19.45 2.95
N ALA A 243 14.90 20.15 4.08
CA ALA A 243 15.71 21.36 4.30
C ALA A 243 17.21 21.02 4.30
N ALA A 244 17.63 19.94 4.94
CA ALA A 244 19.01 19.48 4.93
C ALA A 244 19.49 19.10 3.52
N ALA A 245 18.60 18.59 2.67
CA ALA A 245 18.86 18.33 1.25
C ALA A 245 18.79 19.57 0.36
N GLY A 246 18.57 20.77 0.92
CA GLY A 246 18.51 22.03 0.18
C GLY A 246 17.22 22.26 -0.61
N VAL A 247 16.15 21.50 -0.35
CA VAL A 247 14.88 21.66 -1.05
C VAL A 247 13.77 22.21 -0.15
N LYS A 248 12.83 22.95 -0.75
CA LYS A 248 11.75 23.64 -0.01
C LYS A 248 10.69 22.72 0.58
N SER A 249 10.56 21.51 0.06
CA SER A 249 9.52 20.56 0.47
C SER A 249 9.97 19.13 0.17
N PRO A 250 9.52 18.12 0.93
CA PRO A 250 9.77 16.71 0.63
C PRO A 250 9.33 16.28 -0.78
N ARG A 251 8.39 16.96 -1.40
CA ARG A 251 7.96 16.73 -2.78
C ARG A 251 9.01 17.08 -3.84
N HIS A 252 10.02 17.84 -3.48
CA HIS A 252 11.12 18.23 -4.37
C HIS A 252 12.35 17.33 -4.20
N LEU A 253 12.29 16.33 -3.33
CA LEU A 253 13.31 15.31 -3.26
C LEU A 253 13.33 14.50 -4.57
N THR A 254 14.53 14.24 -5.06
CA THR A 254 14.78 13.44 -6.27
C THR A 254 15.81 12.36 -5.98
N ARG A 255 16.04 11.46 -6.92
CA ARG A 255 17.07 10.41 -6.81
C ARG A 255 18.48 10.97 -6.57
N GLU A 256 18.76 12.20 -6.94
CA GLU A 256 20.06 12.85 -6.72
C GLU A 256 20.32 13.19 -5.24
N HIS A 257 19.26 13.37 -4.45
CA HIS A 257 19.37 13.65 -3.01
C HIS A 257 19.57 12.38 -2.17
N ILE A 258 19.53 11.20 -2.79
CA ILE A 258 19.64 9.91 -2.11
C ILE A 258 20.94 9.25 -2.51
N VAL A 259 21.71 8.83 -1.52
CA VAL A 259 22.95 8.08 -1.72
C VAL A 259 22.83 6.69 -1.10
N PHE A 260 23.41 5.72 -1.75
CA PHE A 260 23.56 4.36 -1.24
C PHE A 260 25.01 4.11 -0.90
N LYS A 261 25.23 3.40 0.19
CA LYS A 261 26.52 2.84 0.54
C LYS A 261 26.48 1.34 0.23
N ASP A 262 27.33 0.90 -0.69
CA ASP A 262 27.45 -0.51 -1.03
C ASP A 262 28.18 -1.31 0.07
N GLU A 263 28.27 -2.63 -0.08
CA GLU A 263 28.94 -3.51 0.87
C GLU A 263 30.43 -3.21 1.04
N MET A 264 31.06 -2.61 0.04
CA MET A 264 32.46 -2.19 0.07
C MET A 264 32.67 -0.79 0.67
N GLY A 265 31.60 -0.14 1.07
CA GLY A 265 31.62 1.20 1.65
C GLY A 265 31.66 2.34 0.63
N LYS A 266 31.58 2.06 -0.67
CA LYS A 266 31.50 3.08 -1.72
C LYS A 266 30.13 3.75 -1.66
N VAL A 267 30.11 5.07 -1.69
CA VAL A 267 28.89 5.89 -1.74
C VAL A 267 28.57 6.18 -3.20
N VAL A 268 27.35 5.83 -3.62
CA VAL A 268 26.88 6.03 -4.99
C VAL A 268 25.51 6.71 -4.95
N PRO A 269 25.29 7.80 -5.68
CA PRO A 269 23.96 8.42 -5.82
C PRO A 269 22.93 7.43 -6.41
N LEU A 270 21.70 7.51 -5.94
CA LEU A 270 20.61 6.68 -6.47
C LEU A 270 20.37 6.95 -7.96
N SER A 271 20.59 8.19 -8.41
CA SER A 271 20.50 8.60 -9.81
C SER A 271 21.54 7.93 -10.72
N GLU A 272 22.72 7.56 -10.19
CA GLU A 272 23.73 6.80 -10.94
C GLU A 272 23.39 5.32 -10.98
N LEU A 273 22.91 4.74 -9.85
CA LEU A 273 22.53 3.33 -9.78
C LEU A 273 21.26 3.05 -10.62
N PHE A 274 20.33 3.98 -10.59
CA PHE A 274 19.05 3.91 -11.29
C PHE A 274 18.78 5.25 -11.99
N PRO A 275 19.41 5.50 -13.15
CA PRO A 275 19.15 6.70 -13.93
C PRO A 275 17.66 6.83 -14.26
N SER A 276 17.11 8.03 -14.09
CA SER A 276 15.70 8.27 -14.41
C SER A 276 15.47 8.01 -15.90
N VAL A 277 14.55 7.12 -16.22
CA VAL A 277 14.11 6.89 -17.59
C VAL A 277 13.21 8.07 -17.97
N ILE A 278 13.75 8.96 -18.79
CA ILE A 278 12.95 10.02 -19.42
C ILE A 278 12.28 9.37 -20.62
N GLY A 279 10.95 9.37 -20.65
CA GLY A 279 10.19 8.84 -21.79
C GLY A 279 10.63 9.50 -23.09
N LYS A 280 10.87 8.68 -24.10
CA LYS A 280 11.08 9.13 -25.49
C LYS A 280 9.75 9.46 -26.14
#